data_52a242546dddf1365b2763f75a3252f2
#
_entry.id   52a242546dddf1365b2763f75a3252f2
#
_cell.length_a   1.000
_cell.length_b   1.000
_cell.length_c   1.000
_cell.angle_alpha   90.00
_cell.angle_beta   90.00
_cell.angle_gamma   90.00
#
_symmetry.space_group_name_H-M   'P 1'
#
loop_
_entity.id
_entity.type
_entity.pdbx_description
1 polymer ?
#
loop_
_entity_poly.entity_id
_entity_poly.type
_entity_poly.pdbx_seq_one_letter_code
_entity_poly.pdbx_strand_id
1 'polypeptide(L)'
;MTLKPTVPVRLTLIIPGVAIIAALVAYFHWTPPTIVAALAALALIGWAAWGCTVRITVDDTTVSLVAPLWSRESPLDSIESVQVIPDDGRNRGWINWIVTKSRAGVRINTGGTAAVVIAARAETYTIVCPTPEQARLCAQLFDA
;
A
#
# COMPACT_ATOMS: atom_id res chain seq x y z
N MET A 1 0.91 3.61 14.11
CA MET A 1 1.56 2.34 13.64
C MET A 1 2.08 2.51 12.23
N THR A 2 3.19 1.85 11.86
CA THR A 2 3.72 1.90 10.49
C THR A 2 3.87 0.49 9.93
N LEU A 3 3.25 0.23 8.80
CA LEU A 3 3.34 -1.04 8.07
C LEU A 3 4.25 -0.88 6.86
N LYS A 4 5.12 -1.87 6.62
CA LYS A 4 5.99 -1.92 5.44
C LYS A 4 5.45 -2.98 4.48
N PRO A 5 5.26 -2.65 3.19
CA PRO A 5 4.86 -3.64 2.20
C PRO A 5 5.85 -4.80 2.12
N THR A 6 5.31 -5.98 1.90
CA THR A 6 6.11 -7.19 1.66
C THR A 6 6.86 -7.12 0.34
N VAL A 7 7.89 -7.95 0.17
CA VAL A 7 8.69 -8.00 -1.06
C VAL A 7 7.84 -8.22 -2.32
N PRO A 8 6.85 -9.14 -2.37
CA PRO A 8 5.99 -9.31 -3.54
C PRO A 8 5.26 -8.03 -3.94
N VAL A 9 4.71 -7.28 -2.97
CA VAL A 9 4.01 -6.01 -3.25
C VAL A 9 4.98 -4.95 -3.80
N ARG A 10 6.20 -4.88 -3.28
CA ARG A 10 7.22 -3.97 -3.83
C ARG A 10 7.62 -4.33 -5.26
N LEU A 11 7.74 -5.62 -5.57
CA LEU A 11 8.05 -6.08 -6.92
C LEU A 11 6.98 -5.70 -7.93
N THR A 12 5.71 -5.68 -7.56
CA THR A 12 4.63 -5.22 -8.46
C THR A 12 4.73 -3.73 -8.83
N LEU A 13 5.43 -2.92 -8.04
CA LEU A 13 5.74 -1.52 -8.36
C LEU A 13 6.99 -1.41 -9.25
N ILE A 14 8.00 -2.24 -9.01
CA ILE A 14 9.29 -2.19 -9.69
C ILE A 14 9.20 -2.77 -11.11
N ILE A 15 8.57 -3.94 -11.28
CA ILE A 15 8.55 -4.67 -12.56
C ILE A 15 8.00 -3.84 -13.73
N PRO A 16 6.84 -3.17 -13.64
CA PRO A 16 6.35 -2.34 -14.74
C PRO A 16 7.29 -1.17 -15.07
N GLY A 17 7.86 -0.54 -14.05
CA GLY A 17 8.81 0.55 -14.24
C GLY A 17 10.07 0.10 -14.97
N VAL A 18 10.64 -1.04 -14.59
CA VAL A 18 11.80 -1.64 -15.27
C VAL A 18 11.46 -1.99 -16.72
N ALA A 19 10.29 -2.58 -16.98
CA ALA A 19 9.86 -2.93 -18.33
C ALA A 19 9.71 -1.70 -19.23
N ILE A 20 9.14 -0.62 -18.71
CA ILE A 20 9.00 0.64 -19.45
C ILE A 20 10.38 1.24 -19.76
N ILE A 21 11.29 1.27 -18.79
CA ILE A 21 12.64 1.80 -18.99
C ILE A 21 13.39 0.96 -20.04
N ALA A 22 13.31 -0.36 -19.97
CA ALA A 22 13.94 -1.25 -20.96
C ALA A 22 13.40 -1.00 -22.37
N ALA A 23 12.09 -0.83 -22.52
CA ALA A 23 11.46 -0.50 -23.81
C ALA A 23 11.92 0.88 -24.34
N LEU A 24 12.02 1.89 -23.49
CA LEU A 24 12.50 3.23 -23.86
C LEU A 24 13.97 3.19 -24.30
N VAL A 25 14.84 2.49 -23.54
CA VAL A 25 16.25 2.34 -23.91
C VAL A 25 16.41 1.61 -25.24
N ALA A 26 15.61 0.56 -25.49
CA ALA A 26 15.61 -0.15 -26.76
C ALA A 26 15.16 0.76 -27.93
N TYR A 27 14.15 1.60 -27.71
CA TYR A 27 13.62 2.52 -28.73
C TYR A 27 14.58 3.68 -29.05
N PHE A 28 15.19 4.31 -28.06
CA PHE A 28 16.06 5.50 -28.22
C PHE A 28 17.53 5.13 -28.49
N HIS A 29 17.83 3.87 -28.68
CA HIS A 29 19.19 3.33 -28.82
C HIS A 29 20.09 3.50 -27.59
N TRP A 30 21.12 2.67 -27.50
CA TRP A 30 22.07 2.62 -26.37
C TRP A 30 23.10 3.75 -26.44
N THR A 31 22.68 4.98 -26.28
CA THR A 31 23.59 6.12 -26.17
C THR A 31 23.98 6.35 -24.70
N PRO A 32 25.17 6.91 -24.40
CA PRO A 32 25.58 7.20 -23.05
C PRO A 32 24.53 7.98 -22.23
N PRO A 33 23.91 9.06 -22.75
CA PRO A 33 22.88 9.80 -21.99
C PRO A 33 21.62 8.97 -21.72
N THR A 34 21.18 8.09 -22.63
CA THR A 34 20.02 7.23 -22.38
C THR A 34 20.29 6.19 -21.32
N ILE A 35 21.51 5.65 -21.26
CA ILE A 35 21.91 4.71 -20.22
C ILE A 35 21.94 5.40 -18.84
N VAL A 36 22.52 6.59 -18.74
CA VAL A 36 22.56 7.35 -17.50
C VAL A 36 21.14 7.69 -17.02
N ALA A 37 20.26 8.13 -17.92
CA ALA A 37 18.87 8.41 -17.57
C ALA A 37 18.12 7.16 -17.11
N ALA A 38 18.35 6.01 -17.75
CA ALA A 38 17.75 4.74 -17.37
C ALA A 38 18.21 4.29 -15.97
N LEU A 39 19.51 4.39 -15.68
CA LEU A 39 20.05 4.05 -14.34
C LEU A 39 19.50 4.98 -13.25
N ALA A 40 19.40 6.29 -13.52
CA ALA A 40 18.80 7.24 -12.59
C ALA A 40 17.32 6.92 -12.33
N ALA A 41 16.54 6.59 -13.38
CA ALA A 41 15.15 6.21 -13.24
C ALA A 41 14.98 4.90 -12.45
N LEU A 42 15.83 3.90 -12.69
CA LEU A 42 15.84 2.64 -11.92
C LEU A 42 16.15 2.88 -10.44
N ALA A 43 17.13 3.74 -10.15
CA ALA A 43 17.47 4.12 -8.78
C ALA A 43 16.29 4.81 -8.07
N LEU A 44 15.59 5.72 -8.75
CA LEU A 44 14.40 6.39 -8.23
C LEU A 44 13.25 5.43 -7.96
N ILE A 45 12.97 4.49 -8.89
CA ILE A 45 11.94 3.46 -8.71
C ILE A 45 12.28 2.56 -7.52
N GLY A 46 13.52 2.12 -7.42
CA GLY A 46 13.99 1.31 -6.29
C GLY A 46 13.85 2.05 -4.96
N TRP A 47 14.28 3.30 -4.91
CA TRP A 47 14.15 4.15 -3.73
C TRP A 47 12.69 4.39 -3.34
N ALA A 48 11.82 4.71 -4.30
CA ALA A 48 10.39 4.90 -4.06
C ALA A 48 9.72 3.62 -3.55
N ALA A 49 10.02 2.45 -4.15
CA ALA A 49 9.48 1.17 -3.72
C ALA A 49 9.95 0.77 -2.29
N TRP A 50 11.20 1.12 -1.93
CA TRP A 50 11.72 0.86 -0.59
C TRP A 50 11.18 1.80 0.46
N GLY A 51 10.95 3.06 0.09
CA GLY A 51 10.36 4.11 0.95
C GLY A 51 8.85 3.99 1.13
N CYS A 52 8.17 3.13 0.36
CA CYS A 52 6.74 2.89 0.51
C CYS A 52 6.42 2.38 1.91
N THR A 53 5.64 3.16 2.65
CA THR A 53 5.12 2.78 3.98
C THR A 53 3.65 3.16 4.09
N VAL A 54 2.92 2.39 4.86
CA VAL A 54 1.55 2.71 5.27
C VAL A 54 1.58 3.09 6.74
N ARG A 55 1.11 4.29 7.06
CA ARG A 55 1.04 4.79 8.43
C ARG A 55 -0.42 4.86 8.88
N ILE A 56 -0.67 4.33 10.05
CA ILE A 56 -1.96 4.35 10.72
C ILE A 56 -1.75 5.07 12.04
N THR A 57 -2.45 6.17 12.23
CA THR A 57 -2.44 6.95 13.47
C THR A 57 -3.87 7.06 13.97
N VAL A 58 -4.08 6.75 15.22
CA VAL A 58 -5.35 6.93 15.92
C VAL A 58 -5.08 7.92 17.05
N ASP A 59 -5.78 9.02 17.02
CA ASP A 59 -5.77 10.06 18.04
C ASP A 59 -7.14 10.06 18.74
N ASP A 60 -7.29 10.83 19.81
CA ASP A 60 -8.52 10.87 20.63
C ASP A 60 -9.81 11.13 19.84
N THR A 61 -9.71 11.77 18.69
CA THR A 61 -10.87 12.18 17.87
C THR A 61 -10.82 11.74 16.42
N THR A 62 -9.64 11.34 15.92
CA THR A 62 -9.45 11.08 14.50
C THR A 62 -8.60 9.85 14.23
N VAL A 63 -8.93 9.18 13.14
CA VAL A 63 -8.13 8.11 12.52
C VAL A 63 -7.53 8.63 11.24
N SER A 64 -6.21 8.64 11.15
CA SER A 64 -5.47 9.03 9.94
C SER A 64 -4.81 7.80 9.31
N LEU A 65 -5.15 7.56 8.05
CA LEU A 65 -4.58 6.51 7.20
C LEU A 65 -3.78 7.17 6.10
N VAL A 66 -2.48 6.94 6.08
CA VAL A 66 -1.57 7.50 5.07
C VAL A 66 -0.86 6.36 4.34
N ALA A 67 -1.00 6.34 3.03
CA ALA A 67 -0.34 5.40 2.14
C ALA A 67 0.28 6.17 0.96
N PRO A 68 1.17 5.58 0.16
CA PRO A 68 1.75 6.25 -1.00
C PRO A 68 0.68 6.81 -1.93
N LEU A 69 0.77 8.12 -2.23
CA LEU A 69 -0.15 8.88 -3.10
C LEU A 69 -1.61 8.90 -2.61
N TRP A 70 -1.87 8.53 -1.35
CA TRP A 70 -3.21 8.53 -0.78
C TRP A 70 -3.18 8.80 0.72
N SER A 71 -4.10 9.63 1.18
CA SER A 71 -4.34 9.84 2.61
C SER A 71 -5.83 10.02 2.89
N ARG A 72 -6.26 9.61 4.07
CA ARG A 72 -7.63 9.78 4.55
C ARG A 72 -7.63 10.01 6.04
N GLU A 73 -8.42 10.98 6.46
CA GLU A 73 -8.76 11.20 7.87
C GLU A 73 -10.25 10.93 8.04
N SER A 74 -10.61 10.29 9.12
CA SER A 74 -11.99 9.97 9.50
C SER A 74 -12.17 10.22 11.00
N PRO A 75 -13.30 10.77 11.43
CA PRO A 75 -13.59 10.88 12.85
C PRO A 75 -13.62 9.50 13.51
N LEU A 76 -13.05 9.38 14.69
CA LEU A 76 -13.00 8.09 15.42
C LEU A 76 -14.42 7.60 15.76
N ASP A 77 -15.35 8.51 16.09
CA ASP A 77 -16.75 8.22 16.37
C ASP A 77 -17.54 7.72 15.16
N SER A 78 -16.98 7.85 13.94
CA SER A 78 -17.56 7.28 12.73
C SER A 78 -17.25 5.79 12.53
N ILE A 79 -16.31 5.24 13.31
CA ILE A 79 -15.93 3.83 13.21
C ILE A 79 -17.00 2.99 13.93
N GLU A 80 -17.62 2.09 13.18
CA GLU A 80 -18.69 1.23 13.69
C GLU A 80 -18.18 -0.13 14.15
N SER A 81 -17.18 -0.66 13.47
CA SER A 81 -16.56 -1.93 13.85
C SER A 81 -15.14 -2.08 13.29
N VAL A 82 -14.32 -2.83 14.02
CA VAL A 82 -12.99 -3.24 13.60
C VAL A 82 -12.85 -4.75 13.75
N GLN A 83 -12.47 -5.43 12.70
CA GLN A 83 -12.39 -6.88 12.67
C GLN A 83 -11.09 -7.34 12.01
N VAL A 84 -10.46 -8.36 12.59
CA VAL A 84 -9.32 -9.05 11.98
C VAL A 84 -9.83 -10.27 11.23
N ILE A 85 -9.51 -10.35 9.94
CA ILE A 85 -9.92 -11.45 9.08
C ILE A 85 -8.70 -12.09 8.39
N PRO A 86 -8.76 -13.37 8.00
CA PRO A 86 -7.78 -13.96 7.08
C PRO A 86 -7.84 -13.25 5.71
N ASP A 87 -6.70 -13.11 5.07
CA ASP A 87 -6.59 -12.51 3.73
C ASP A 87 -5.50 -13.21 2.92
N ASP A 88 -5.59 -13.19 1.60
CA ASP A 88 -4.60 -13.81 0.71
C ASP A 88 -3.54 -12.81 0.21
N GLY A 89 -3.61 -11.55 0.64
CA GLY A 89 -2.70 -10.48 0.23
C GLY A 89 -2.82 -10.06 -1.23
N ARG A 90 -3.87 -10.49 -1.94
CA ARG A 90 -4.08 -10.19 -3.36
C ARG A 90 -5.20 -9.19 -3.55
N ASN A 91 -5.01 -8.27 -4.48
CA ASN A 91 -6.10 -7.42 -4.95
C ASN A 91 -6.92 -8.14 -6.02
N ARG A 92 -8.19 -7.80 -6.11
CA ARG A 92 -9.02 -8.21 -7.25
C ARG A 92 -8.58 -7.40 -8.47
N GLY A 93 -7.74 -7.97 -9.33
CA GLY A 93 -7.20 -7.32 -10.53
C GLY A 93 -5.82 -7.82 -10.91
N TRP A 94 -5.30 -7.28 -12.02
CA TRP A 94 -4.02 -7.71 -12.60
C TRP A 94 -2.79 -7.17 -11.86
N ILE A 95 -2.96 -6.04 -11.16
CA ILE A 95 -1.85 -5.36 -10.47
C ILE A 95 -2.18 -5.23 -8.99
N ASN A 96 -1.23 -5.63 -8.16
CA ASN A 96 -1.37 -5.61 -6.71
C ASN A 96 -0.92 -4.26 -6.13
N TRP A 97 -1.65 -3.18 -6.49
CA TRP A 97 -1.38 -1.84 -5.98
C TRP A 97 -1.57 -1.75 -4.47
N ILE A 98 -0.80 -0.86 -3.83
CA ILE A 98 -0.91 -0.63 -2.38
C ILE A 98 -2.29 -0.09 -2.01
N VAL A 99 -2.84 0.84 -2.79
CA VAL A 99 -4.18 1.39 -2.53
C VAL A 99 -5.09 1.11 -3.71
N THR A 100 -6.20 0.43 -3.47
CA THR A 100 -7.25 0.19 -4.46
C THR A 100 -8.59 0.63 -3.92
N LYS A 101 -9.37 1.32 -4.76
CA LYS A 101 -10.73 1.76 -4.42
C LYS A 101 -11.75 1.00 -5.26
N SER A 102 -12.81 0.54 -4.60
CA SER A 102 -13.91 -0.18 -5.22
C SER A 102 -15.24 0.25 -4.59
N ARG A 103 -16.35 -0.31 -5.07
CA ARG A 103 -17.68 -0.11 -4.43
C ARG A 103 -17.73 -0.68 -3.00
N ALA A 104 -16.89 -1.64 -2.67
CA ALA A 104 -16.80 -2.23 -1.34
C ALA A 104 -15.93 -1.41 -0.37
N GLY A 105 -15.34 -0.31 -0.82
CA GLY A 105 -14.48 0.56 -0.01
C GLY A 105 -13.05 0.64 -0.51
N VAL A 106 -12.17 1.12 0.34
CA VAL A 106 -10.73 1.27 0.10
C VAL A 106 -9.97 0.08 0.66
N ARG A 107 -9.14 -0.53 -0.15
CA ARG A 107 -8.22 -1.58 0.26
C ARG A 107 -6.79 -1.06 0.22
N ILE A 108 -6.10 -1.14 1.35
CA ILE A 108 -4.68 -0.80 1.52
C ILE A 108 -3.93 -2.12 1.66
N ASN A 109 -3.16 -2.50 0.65
CA ASN A 109 -2.52 -3.79 0.56
C ASN A 109 -1.01 -3.68 0.80
N THR A 110 -0.55 -4.13 1.95
CA THR A 110 0.88 -4.26 2.23
C THR A 110 1.40 -5.68 1.98
N GLY A 111 0.53 -6.59 1.53
CA GLY A 111 0.80 -8.02 1.38
C GLY A 111 0.73 -8.76 2.71
N GLY A 112 0.41 -10.04 2.65
CA GLY A 112 0.36 -10.88 3.85
C GLY A 112 -0.88 -11.77 3.90
N THR A 113 -1.15 -12.32 5.09
CA THR A 113 -2.14 -13.38 5.28
C THR A 113 -3.28 -12.98 6.21
N ALA A 114 -3.33 -11.72 6.63
CA ALA A 114 -4.39 -11.18 7.48
C ALA A 114 -4.73 -9.75 7.09
N ALA A 115 -5.95 -9.32 7.35
CA ALA A 115 -6.38 -7.95 7.15
C ALA A 115 -7.19 -7.45 8.35
N VAL A 116 -7.15 -6.13 8.54
CA VAL A 116 -8.04 -5.41 9.43
C VAL A 116 -9.11 -4.75 8.58
N VAL A 117 -10.36 -5.05 8.85
CA VAL A 117 -11.52 -4.40 8.24
C VAL A 117 -12.06 -3.39 9.22
N ILE A 118 -12.06 -2.14 8.82
CA ILE A 118 -12.57 -1.01 9.58
C ILE A 118 -13.82 -0.53 8.86
N ALA A 119 -14.98 -0.79 9.44
CA ALA A 119 -16.24 -0.26 8.94
C ALA A 119 -16.48 1.11 9.55
N ALA A 120 -16.51 2.14 8.71
CA ALA A 120 -16.91 3.48 9.08
C ALA A 120 -18.22 3.83 8.36
N ARG A 121 -19.00 4.75 8.92
CA ARG A 121 -20.32 5.17 8.38
C ARG A 121 -20.29 5.52 6.89
N ALA A 122 -19.21 6.13 6.41
CA ALA A 122 -19.09 6.59 5.04
C ALA A 122 -18.45 5.55 4.09
N GLU A 123 -17.53 4.73 4.58
CA GLU A 123 -16.71 3.87 3.74
C GLU A 123 -16.06 2.76 4.58
N THR A 124 -15.80 1.62 3.97
CA THR A 124 -15.08 0.51 4.62
C THR A 124 -13.62 0.53 4.19
N TYR A 125 -12.71 0.39 5.16
CA TYR A 125 -11.27 0.27 4.90
C TYR A 125 -10.81 -1.15 5.20
N THR A 126 -10.12 -1.77 4.26
CA THR A 126 -9.48 -3.09 4.44
C THR A 126 -7.98 -2.90 4.38
N ILE A 127 -7.30 -3.09 5.50
CA ILE A 127 -5.85 -2.94 5.62
C ILE A 127 -5.23 -4.32 5.72
N VAL A 128 -4.58 -4.76 4.65
CA VAL A 128 -3.87 -6.04 4.62
C VAL A 128 -2.53 -5.88 5.32
N CYS A 129 -2.29 -6.71 6.31
CA CYS A 129 -1.09 -6.69 7.14
C CYS A 129 -0.16 -7.84 6.79
N PRO A 130 1.17 -7.63 6.84
CA PRO A 130 2.16 -8.66 6.54
C PRO A 130 2.00 -9.93 7.38
N THR A 131 1.62 -9.79 8.66
CA THR A 131 1.40 -10.91 9.58
C THR A 131 0.10 -10.76 10.37
N PRO A 132 -0.48 -11.87 10.85
CA PRO A 132 -1.66 -11.82 11.73
C PRO A 132 -1.43 -11.05 13.03
N GLU A 133 -0.21 -11.06 13.56
CA GLU A 133 0.17 -10.30 14.76
C GLU A 133 0.09 -8.79 14.51
N GLN A 134 0.60 -8.33 13.37
CA GLN A 134 0.50 -6.93 12.98
C GLN A 134 -0.95 -6.51 12.74
N ALA A 135 -1.81 -7.40 12.21
CA ALA A 135 -3.23 -7.13 12.09
C ALA A 135 -3.89 -6.96 13.46
N ARG A 136 -3.58 -7.82 14.44
CA ARG A 136 -4.08 -7.67 15.82
C ARG A 136 -3.62 -6.38 16.47
N LEU A 137 -2.32 -6.04 16.36
CA LEU A 137 -1.77 -4.78 16.87
C LEU A 137 -2.43 -3.56 16.21
N CYS A 138 -2.74 -3.66 14.90
CA CYS A 138 -3.47 -2.61 14.21
C CYS A 138 -4.89 -2.47 14.74
N ALA A 139 -5.61 -3.57 14.97
CA ALA A 139 -6.96 -3.52 15.53
C ALA A 139 -6.99 -2.93 16.95
N GLN A 140 -6.00 -3.27 17.79
CA GLN A 140 -5.88 -2.75 19.16
C GLN A 140 -5.74 -1.22 19.23
N LEU A 141 -5.31 -0.56 18.16
CA LEU A 141 -5.26 0.92 18.12
C LEU A 141 -6.65 1.55 18.23
N PHE A 142 -7.71 0.80 17.97
CA PHE A 142 -9.09 1.26 17.98
C PHE A 142 -9.85 0.87 19.26
N ASP A 143 -9.23 0.07 20.13
CA ASP A 143 -9.80 -0.39 21.39
C ASP A 143 -9.42 0.53 22.58
N ALA A 144 -8.69 1.63 22.32
CA ALA A 144 -8.14 2.53 23.33
C ALA A 144 -9.06 3.68 23.70
#